data_10974156b5ef24f38a9d2a78dd31904e
#
_entry.id   10974156b5ef24f38a9d2a78dd31904e
#
_cell.length_a   1.000
_cell.length_b   1.000
_cell.length_c   1.000
_cell.angle_alpha   90.00
_cell.angle_beta   90.00
_cell.angle_gamma   90.00
#
_symmetry.space_group_name_H-M   'P 1'
#
loop_
_entity.id
_entity.type
_entity.pdbx_description
1 polymer ?
#
loop_
_entity_poly.entity_id
_entity_poly.type
_entity_poly.pdbx_seq_one_letter_code
_entity_poly.pdbx_strand_id
1 'polypeptide(L)'
;MKRWSVKGWMISLSFVFITGFAVAVIPSAAVTAEVERQEFYVTTDTGMKLMLVAKIPASGRLGKAILLVHGSGVGWVYWDIPIRDYSIMDYLAKKGLDVYAVECRGYGKSTKPNGMEVNATTTASDLKSVVKEIAKRSGVSKVGMAGHSSGGAILLVAAGMYPELVDRMILIGAPYKKIHPNFVAYATKVIEMGKEPGKDYVPNLHYRDVEKRLDAYDDDVVAWYKKVVEEQYGLMPAGVYPDAMKNPGIPIVSMTKVPTLILNGSNEYVVDPQDALDMFKDLGSPDKAMIILPGGYHLMFIERRGSAGLQETMFFWFTKK
;
A
#
# COMPACT_ATOMS: atom_id res chain seq x y z
N MET A 1 -66.56 56.06 -13.60
CA MET A 1 -66.44 54.93 -14.52
C MET A 1 -65.16 55.14 -15.34
N LYS A 2 -64.04 54.44 -14.95
CA LYS A 2 -62.78 54.52 -15.66
C LYS A 2 -62.60 53.25 -16.47
N ARG A 3 -62.49 53.40 -17.78
CA ARG A 3 -62.17 52.32 -18.73
C ARG A 3 -60.69 52.00 -18.66
N TRP A 4 -60.38 50.77 -18.44
CA TRP A 4 -59.01 50.25 -18.57
C TRP A 4 -58.82 49.66 -19.98
N SER A 5 -57.84 50.20 -20.72
CA SER A 5 -57.43 49.65 -22.02
C SER A 5 -56.31 48.62 -21.82
N VAL A 6 -56.54 47.39 -22.33
CA VAL A 6 -55.57 46.33 -22.33
C VAL A 6 -54.74 46.46 -23.60
N LYS A 7 -53.44 46.83 -23.47
CA LYS A 7 -52.47 46.73 -24.56
C LYS A 7 -51.96 45.29 -24.65
N GLY A 8 -52.25 44.64 -25.79
CA GLY A 8 -51.74 43.31 -26.13
C GLY A 8 -50.25 43.34 -26.35
N TRP A 9 -49.54 42.45 -25.68
CA TRP A 9 -48.12 42.14 -25.98
C TRP A 9 -48.09 40.91 -26.90
N MET A 10 -47.61 41.10 -28.13
CA MET A 10 -47.25 39.99 -29.02
C MET A 10 -45.95 39.39 -28.57
N ILE A 11 -45.99 38.14 -28.07
CA ILE A 11 -44.81 37.33 -27.77
C ILE A 11 -44.38 36.65 -29.06
N SER A 12 -43.24 37.10 -29.62
CA SER A 12 -42.59 36.46 -30.75
C SER A 12 -41.89 35.18 -30.23
N LEU A 13 -42.41 33.99 -30.58
CA LEU A 13 -41.75 32.73 -30.37
C LEU A 13 -40.64 32.53 -31.43
N SER A 14 -39.40 32.73 -31.04
CA SER A 14 -38.26 32.30 -31.86
C SER A 14 -38.00 30.81 -31.61
N PHE A 15 -38.25 29.99 -32.62
CA PHE A 15 -37.83 28.58 -32.59
C PHE A 15 -36.31 28.50 -32.87
N VAL A 16 -35.54 28.13 -31.84
CA VAL A 16 -34.13 27.74 -32.00
C VAL A 16 -34.10 26.27 -32.36
N PHE A 17 -33.76 25.97 -33.63
CA PHE A 17 -33.41 24.60 -34.02
C PHE A 17 -32.02 24.26 -33.48
N ILE A 18 -31.96 23.46 -32.41
CA ILE A 18 -30.72 22.83 -31.98
C ILE A 18 -30.53 21.58 -32.85
N THR A 19 -29.70 21.66 -33.86
CA THR A 19 -29.18 20.47 -34.55
C THR A 19 -28.27 19.72 -33.57
N GLY A 20 -28.77 18.68 -32.98
CA GLY A 20 -27.99 17.80 -32.09
C GLY A 20 -26.89 17.11 -32.92
N PHE A 21 -25.64 17.51 -32.73
CA PHE A 21 -24.52 16.67 -33.10
C PHE A 21 -24.49 15.49 -32.14
N ALA A 22 -24.93 14.33 -32.61
CA ALA A 22 -24.67 13.08 -31.90
C ALA A 22 -23.17 12.80 -31.97
N VAL A 23 -22.44 13.19 -30.94
CA VAL A 23 -21.07 12.69 -30.73
C VAL A 23 -21.23 11.21 -30.40
N ALA A 24 -20.96 10.35 -31.38
CA ALA A 24 -20.80 8.93 -31.14
C ALA A 24 -19.61 8.76 -30.19
N VAL A 25 -19.90 8.57 -28.89
CA VAL A 25 -18.91 8.08 -27.94
C VAL A 25 -18.65 6.64 -28.37
N ILE A 26 -17.63 6.43 -29.20
CA ILE A 26 -17.08 5.11 -29.45
C ILE A 26 -16.48 4.69 -28.09
N PRO A 27 -17.03 3.65 -27.44
CA PRO A 27 -16.38 3.14 -26.25
C PRO A 27 -15.00 2.68 -26.70
N SER A 28 -13.95 3.39 -26.31
CA SER A 28 -12.59 2.88 -26.36
C SER A 28 -12.63 1.59 -25.54
N ALA A 29 -12.64 0.45 -26.21
CA ALA A 29 -12.35 -0.80 -25.56
C ALA A 29 -11.03 -0.59 -24.84
N ALA A 30 -11.04 -0.54 -23.53
CA ALA A 30 -9.83 -0.50 -22.74
C ALA A 30 -9.07 -1.78 -23.11
N VAL A 31 -8.09 -1.65 -24.00
CA VAL A 31 -7.15 -2.73 -24.27
C VAL A 31 -6.45 -2.95 -22.94
N THR A 32 -6.89 -3.97 -22.22
CA THR A 32 -6.19 -4.39 -21.01
C THR A 32 -4.83 -4.88 -21.46
N ALA A 33 -3.79 -4.06 -21.19
CA ALA A 33 -2.43 -4.42 -21.54
C ALA A 33 -2.14 -5.81 -20.97
N GLU A 34 -1.60 -6.70 -21.80
CA GLU A 34 -1.06 -7.96 -21.32
C GLU A 34 0.01 -7.66 -20.28
N VAL A 35 -0.01 -8.37 -19.16
CA VAL A 35 0.89 -8.15 -18.04
C VAL A 35 1.85 -9.33 -17.93
N GLU A 36 3.12 -9.05 -18.10
CA GLU A 36 4.19 -10.03 -17.91
C GLU A 36 4.53 -10.16 -16.42
N ARG A 37 4.51 -11.38 -15.89
CA ARG A 37 4.91 -11.72 -14.52
C ARG A 37 6.32 -12.30 -14.50
N GLN A 38 7.18 -11.72 -13.68
CA GLN A 38 8.55 -12.18 -13.46
C GLN A 38 8.79 -12.42 -11.97
N GLU A 39 9.59 -13.45 -11.62
CA GLU A 39 10.12 -13.66 -10.28
C GLU A 39 11.66 -13.66 -10.37
N PHE A 40 12.32 -12.88 -9.53
CA PHE A 40 13.78 -12.75 -9.54
C PHE A 40 14.30 -12.38 -8.15
N TYR A 41 15.63 -12.39 -8.01
CA TYR A 41 16.29 -12.07 -6.77
C TYR A 41 17.22 -10.88 -6.93
N VAL A 42 17.30 -10.06 -5.86
CA VAL A 42 18.29 -8.99 -5.70
C VAL A 42 19.18 -9.34 -4.53
N THR A 43 20.50 -9.34 -4.77
CA THR A 43 21.50 -9.41 -3.68
C THR A 43 21.79 -7.99 -3.22
N THR A 44 21.59 -7.73 -1.94
CA THR A 44 21.73 -6.40 -1.35
C THR A 44 23.18 -6.13 -0.94
N ASP A 45 23.49 -4.83 -0.73
CA ASP A 45 24.81 -4.41 -0.21
C ASP A 45 25.09 -4.99 1.19
N THR A 46 24.05 -5.44 1.91
CA THR A 46 24.16 -6.10 3.23
C THR A 46 24.33 -7.63 3.12
N GLY A 47 24.43 -8.16 1.89
CA GLY A 47 24.58 -9.61 1.62
C GLY A 47 23.27 -10.41 1.65
N MET A 48 22.10 -9.77 1.84
CA MET A 48 20.81 -10.47 1.79
C MET A 48 20.40 -10.73 0.35
N LYS A 49 19.82 -11.91 0.09
CA LYS A 49 19.19 -12.25 -1.20
C LYS A 49 17.68 -12.12 -1.02
N LEU A 50 17.09 -11.10 -1.63
CA LEU A 50 15.65 -10.81 -1.52
C LEU A 50 14.93 -11.24 -2.79
N MET A 51 13.81 -11.94 -2.63
CA MET A 51 12.92 -12.33 -3.72
C MET A 51 11.97 -11.17 -4.06
N LEU A 52 11.79 -10.94 -5.35
CA LEU A 52 10.82 -9.98 -5.88
C LEU A 52 9.92 -10.65 -6.91
N VAL A 53 8.69 -10.18 -6.94
CA VAL A 53 7.76 -10.42 -8.04
C VAL A 53 7.51 -9.11 -8.75
N ALA A 54 7.59 -9.12 -10.09
CA ALA A 54 7.26 -8.00 -10.93
C ALA A 54 6.04 -8.32 -11.79
N LYS A 55 5.19 -7.32 -12.01
CA LYS A 55 4.13 -7.31 -13.02
C LYS A 55 4.31 -6.07 -13.88
N ILE A 56 4.70 -6.31 -15.13
CA ILE A 56 5.09 -5.27 -16.08
C ILE A 56 4.12 -5.29 -17.26
N PRO A 57 3.49 -4.15 -17.62
CA PRO A 57 2.64 -4.10 -18.78
C PRO A 57 3.47 -4.28 -20.07
N ALA A 58 3.05 -5.16 -20.96
CA ALA A 58 3.71 -5.40 -22.26
C ALA A 58 3.64 -4.17 -23.18
N SER A 59 2.63 -3.30 -22.98
CA SER A 59 2.44 -2.06 -23.72
C SER A 59 1.79 -0.99 -22.86
N GLY A 60 1.79 0.26 -23.30
CA GLY A 60 1.10 1.36 -22.61
C GLY A 60 1.76 1.75 -21.27
N ARG A 61 3.07 1.51 -21.10
CA ARG A 61 3.79 1.87 -19.87
C ARG A 61 3.83 3.38 -19.65
N LEU A 62 3.53 3.80 -18.43
CA LEU A 62 3.52 5.22 -18.02
C LEU A 62 4.92 5.75 -17.66
N GLY A 63 5.97 4.93 -17.74
CA GLY A 63 7.32 5.31 -17.31
C GLY A 63 7.43 5.56 -15.81
N LYS A 64 6.65 4.84 -15.01
CA LYS A 64 6.64 4.90 -13.55
C LYS A 64 6.75 3.50 -12.99
N ALA A 65 7.61 3.33 -11.99
CA ALA A 65 7.81 2.07 -11.27
C ALA A 65 7.40 2.21 -9.81
N ILE A 66 6.82 1.14 -9.24
CA ILE A 66 6.34 1.11 -7.87
C ILE A 66 6.86 -0.12 -7.15
N LEU A 67 7.36 0.06 -5.92
CA LEU A 67 7.70 -1.00 -5.00
C LEU A 67 6.65 -1.12 -3.90
N LEU A 68 6.11 -2.32 -3.71
CA LEU A 68 5.16 -2.68 -2.67
C LEU A 68 5.90 -3.43 -1.55
N VAL A 69 5.78 -2.92 -0.31
CA VAL A 69 6.46 -3.45 0.88
C VAL A 69 5.43 -3.94 1.87
N HIS A 70 5.51 -5.22 2.23
CA HIS A 70 4.54 -5.88 3.09
C HIS A 70 4.70 -5.55 4.59
N GLY A 71 3.66 -5.85 5.37
CA GLY A 71 3.67 -5.79 6.83
C GLY A 71 4.25 -7.04 7.50
N SER A 72 4.15 -7.11 8.83
CA SER A 72 4.78 -8.17 9.63
C SER A 72 4.11 -9.54 9.57
N GLY A 73 2.84 -9.60 9.21
CA GLY A 73 2.05 -10.85 9.32
C GLY A 73 2.05 -11.71 8.06
N VAL A 74 2.49 -11.21 6.92
CA VAL A 74 2.47 -11.92 5.64
C VAL A 74 3.45 -11.26 4.68
N GLY A 75 3.97 -12.01 3.71
CA GLY A 75 4.88 -11.50 2.69
C GLY A 75 4.17 -10.79 1.54
N TRP A 76 4.82 -10.73 0.39
CA TRP A 76 4.35 -9.98 -0.79
C TRP A 76 2.99 -10.44 -1.33
N VAL A 77 2.56 -11.67 -1.05
CA VAL A 77 1.44 -12.35 -1.71
C VAL A 77 0.10 -11.62 -1.60
N TYR A 78 -0.16 -10.87 -0.55
CA TYR A 78 -1.42 -10.14 -0.42
C TYR A 78 -1.55 -8.94 -1.34
N TRP A 79 -0.46 -8.49 -1.94
CA TRP A 79 -0.51 -7.51 -3.01
C TRP A 79 -1.01 -8.10 -4.34
N ASP A 80 -1.02 -9.44 -4.43
CA ASP A 80 -1.34 -10.17 -5.65
C ASP A 80 -2.30 -11.34 -5.41
N ILE A 81 -3.42 -11.07 -4.77
CA ILE A 81 -4.46 -12.07 -4.47
C ILE A 81 -5.07 -12.57 -5.79
N PRO A 82 -4.94 -13.88 -6.12
CA PRO A 82 -5.32 -14.41 -7.44
C PRO A 82 -6.82 -14.74 -7.53
N ILE A 83 -7.67 -13.92 -6.93
CA ILE A 83 -9.12 -14.13 -6.87
C ILE A 83 -9.79 -12.87 -7.38
N ARG A 84 -10.58 -13.02 -8.44
CA ARG A 84 -11.31 -11.91 -9.08
C ARG A 84 -10.43 -10.69 -9.32
N ASP A 85 -10.83 -9.53 -8.82
CA ASP A 85 -10.20 -8.22 -8.96
C ASP A 85 -9.42 -7.77 -7.71
N TYR A 86 -9.08 -8.71 -6.82
CA TYR A 86 -8.36 -8.38 -5.59
C TYR A 86 -6.86 -8.10 -5.78
N SER A 87 -6.25 -8.49 -6.91
CA SER A 87 -4.84 -8.21 -7.15
C SER A 87 -4.57 -6.73 -7.37
N ILE A 88 -3.97 -6.08 -6.39
CA ILE A 88 -3.47 -4.70 -6.50
C ILE A 88 -2.39 -4.61 -7.58
N MET A 89 -1.51 -5.62 -7.65
CA MET A 89 -0.45 -5.66 -8.67
C MET A 89 -1.02 -5.71 -10.09
N ASP A 90 -2.01 -6.57 -10.34
CA ASP A 90 -2.67 -6.64 -11.66
C ASP A 90 -3.37 -5.34 -12.01
N TYR A 91 -4.12 -4.78 -11.07
CA TYR A 91 -4.84 -3.54 -11.28
C TYR A 91 -3.90 -2.41 -11.72
N LEU A 92 -2.82 -2.19 -10.98
CA LEU A 92 -1.86 -1.12 -11.24
C LEU A 92 -1.07 -1.37 -12.54
N ALA A 93 -0.67 -2.63 -12.79
CA ALA A 93 0.06 -2.99 -14.01
C ALA A 93 -0.82 -2.84 -15.26
N LYS A 94 -2.06 -3.31 -15.23
CA LYS A 94 -3.02 -3.11 -16.34
C LYS A 94 -3.28 -1.63 -16.66
N LYS A 95 -3.05 -0.74 -15.71
CA LYS A 95 -3.12 0.72 -15.89
C LYS A 95 -1.78 1.37 -16.30
N GLY A 96 -0.76 0.60 -16.59
CA GLY A 96 0.49 1.08 -17.20
C GLY A 96 1.65 1.32 -16.23
N LEU A 97 1.55 0.92 -14.97
CA LEU A 97 2.62 1.03 -13.99
C LEU A 97 3.49 -0.24 -13.96
N ASP A 98 4.79 -0.09 -13.84
CA ASP A 98 5.69 -1.21 -13.54
C ASP A 98 5.59 -1.51 -12.04
N VAL A 99 5.03 -2.66 -11.68
CA VAL A 99 4.73 -3.00 -10.28
C VAL A 99 5.63 -4.10 -9.77
N TYR A 100 6.30 -3.83 -8.67
CA TYR A 100 7.18 -4.77 -7.98
C TYR A 100 6.71 -4.97 -6.56
N ALA A 101 6.74 -6.21 -6.07
CA ALA A 101 6.51 -6.53 -4.67
C ALA A 101 7.72 -7.30 -4.14
N VAL A 102 8.24 -6.88 -3.00
CA VAL A 102 9.41 -7.52 -2.37
C VAL A 102 8.98 -8.45 -1.25
N GLU A 103 9.68 -9.57 -1.15
CA GLU A 103 9.73 -10.38 0.05
C GLU A 103 10.85 -9.85 0.93
N CYS A 104 10.54 -9.21 2.05
CA CYS A 104 11.55 -8.65 2.95
C CYS A 104 12.43 -9.74 3.57
N ARG A 105 13.62 -9.35 4.08
CA ARG A 105 14.43 -10.26 4.88
C ARG A 105 13.61 -10.94 5.97
N GLY A 106 13.89 -12.20 6.25
CA GLY A 106 13.17 -12.96 7.27
C GLY A 106 11.87 -13.61 6.80
N TYR A 107 11.38 -13.31 5.59
CA TYR A 107 10.10 -13.82 5.07
C TYR A 107 10.28 -14.72 3.85
N GLY A 108 9.34 -15.62 3.67
CA GLY A 108 9.15 -16.46 2.51
C GLY A 108 10.44 -17.04 1.92
N LYS A 109 10.74 -16.72 0.66
CA LYS A 109 11.90 -17.20 -0.10
C LYS A 109 13.14 -16.30 0.04
N SER A 110 13.04 -15.17 0.75
CA SER A 110 14.16 -14.28 1.00
C SER A 110 15.08 -14.82 2.10
N THR A 111 16.32 -14.31 2.19
CA THR A 111 17.26 -14.68 3.23
C THR A 111 16.65 -14.49 4.62
N LYS A 112 16.81 -15.49 5.47
CA LYS A 112 16.36 -15.51 6.86
C LYS A 112 17.54 -15.33 7.80
N PRO A 113 17.92 -14.08 8.17
CA PRO A 113 18.94 -13.82 9.19
C PRO A 113 18.40 -14.17 10.58
N ASN A 114 19.17 -13.85 11.64
CA ASN A 114 18.61 -13.87 12.98
C ASN A 114 17.32 -13.00 13.02
N GLY A 115 16.20 -13.59 13.42
CA GLY A 115 14.88 -12.95 13.37
C GLY A 115 14.78 -11.71 14.25
N MET A 116 15.59 -11.60 15.33
CA MET A 116 15.67 -10.41 16.18
C MET A 116 16.35 -9.21 15.48
N GLU A 117 17.11 -9.46 14.43
CA GLU A 117 17.77 -8.41 13.62
C GLU A 117 16.90 -7.90 12.48
N VAL A 118 15.72 -8.48 12.29
CA VAL A 118 14.74 -8.01 11.29
C VAL A 118 13.97 -6.84 11.85
N ASN A 119 14.34 -5.64 11.45
CA ASN A 119 13.75 -4.37 11.91
C ASN A 119 13.64 -3.36 10.76
N ALA A 120 13.02 -2.20 11.01
CA ALA A 120 12.80 -1.20 9.97
C ALA A 120 14.10 -0.68 9.37
N THR A 121 15.13 -0.46 10.18
CA THR A 121 16.41 0.09 9.72
C THR A 121 17.17 -0.92 8.86
N THR A 122 17.31 -2.18 9.30
CA THR A 122 18.01 -3.22 8.53
C THR A 122 17.28 -3.53 7.23
N THR A 123 15.93 -3.59 7.26
CA THR A 123 15.12 -3.82 6.06
C THR A 123 15.18 -2.62 5.11
N ALA A 124 15.11 -1.38 5.60
CA ALA A 124 15.27 -0.19 4.75
C ALA A 124 16.64 -0.16 4.06
N SER A 125 17.71 -0.59 4.76
CA SER A 125 19.05 -0.70 4.16
C SER A 125 19.09 -1.67 2.98
N ASP A 126 18.40 -2.82 3.09
CA ASP A 126 18.25 -3.77 1.99
C ASP A 126 17.49 -3.17 0.81
N LEU A 127 16.37 -2.47 1.10
CA LEU A 127 15.53 -1.90 0.06
C LEU A 127 16.26 -0.88 -0.81
N LYS A 128 17.36 -0.29 -0.35
CA LYS A 128 18.19 0.59 -1.17
C LYS A 128 18.68 -0.10 -2.44
N SER A 129 19.21 -1.32 -2.33
CA SER A 129 19.65 -2.13 -3.47
C SER A 129 18.47 -2.54 -4.36
N VAL A 130 17.34 -2.89 -3.74
CA VAL A 130 16.11 -3.24 -4.45
C VAL A 130 15.60 -2.05 -5.29
N VAL A 131 15.52 -0.86 -4.71
CA VAL A 131 15.05 0.35 -5.42
C VAL A 131 15.97 0.69 -6.59
N LYS A 132 17.29 0.58 -6.43
CA LYS A 132 18.25 0.78 -7.52
C LYS A 132 18.05 -0.21 -8.66
N GLU A 133 17.83 -1.49 -8.36
CA GLU A 133 17.58 -2.51 -9.39
C GLU A 133 16.26 -2.29 -10.11
N ILE A 134 15.19 -1.91 -9.38
CA ILE A 134 13.90 -1.54 -9.99
C ILE A 134 14.05 -0.33 -10.91
N ALA A 135 14.73 0.71 -10.44
CA ALA A 135 14.97 1.92 -11.24
C ALA A 135 15.69 1.59 -12.55
N LYS A 136 16.72 0.75 -12.48
CA LYS A 136 17.46 0.25 -13.65
C LYS A 136 16.56 -0.55 -14.60
N ARG A 137 15.78 -1.52 -14.10
CA ARG A 137 14.89 -2.38 -14.92
C ARG A 137 13.78 -1.59 -15.61
N SER A 138 13.23 -0.62 -14.92
CA SER A 138 12.12 0.20 -15.43
C SER A 138 12.59 1.44 -16.21
N GLY A 139 13.88 1.76 -16.21
CA GLY A 139 14.43 2.94 -16.89
C GLY A 139 13.97 4.25 -16.24
N VAL A 140 13.76 4.26 -14.92
CA VAL A 140 13.36 5.45 -14.15
C VAL A 140 14.46 5.90 -13.20
N SER A 141 14.46 7.19 -12.82
CA SER A 141 15.43 7.71 -11.85
C SER A 141 14.99 7.54 -10.40
N LYS A 142 13.68 7.45 -10.17
CA LYS A 142 13.06 7.30 -8.85
C LYS A 142 11.92 6.31 -8.89
N VAL A 143 11.65 5.65 -7.76
CA VAL A 143 10.63 4.62 -7.61
C VAL A 143 9.57 5.10 -6.61
N GLY A 144 8.29 4.96 -6.98
CA GLY A 144 7.19 5.12 -6.05
C GLY A 144 7.18 3.95 -5.05
N MET A 145 6.79 4.17 -3.80
CA MET A 145 6.80 3.11 -2.80
C MET A 145 5.49 3.08 -2.01
N ALA A 146 4.92 1.91 -1.79
CA ALA A 146 3.80 1.74 -0.87
C ALA A 146 4.13 0.70 0.19
N GLY A 147 3.91 1.03 1.46
CA GLY A 147 4.20 0.15 2.58
C GLY A 147 3.00 0.00 3.50
N HIS A 148 2.67 -1.27 3.83
CA HIS A 148 1.60 -1.59 4.75
C HIS A 148 2.13 -1.89 6.14
N SER A 149 1.49 -1.35 7.18
CA SER A 149 1.82 -1.64 8.59
C SER A 149 3.31 -1.39 8.88
N SER A 150 4.06 -2.38 9.35
CA SER A 150 5.52 -2.29 9.53
C SER A 150 6.26 -1.91 8.24
N GLY A 151 5.73 -2.27 7.05
CA GLY A 151 6.25 -1.81 5.76
C GLY A 151 6.22 -0.29 5.63
N GLY A 152 5.19 0.38 6.18
CA GLY A 152 5.14 1.84 6.23
C GLY A 152 6.25 2.44 7.11
N ALA A 153 6.53 1.84 8.28
CA ALA A 153 7.66 2.26 9.13
C ALA A 153 9.01 2.08 8.40
N ILE A 154 9.17 0.96 7.67
CA ILE A 154 10.35 0.72 6.82
C ILE A 154 10.51 1.83 5.77
N LEU A 155 9.40 2.25 5.12
CA LEU A 155 9.44 3.31 4.12
C LEU A 155 9.80 4.67 4.70
N LEU A 156 9.36 5.01 5.91
CA LEU A 156 9.78 6.23 6.59
C LEU A 156 11.29 6.25 6.81
N VAL A 157 11.87 5.14 7.26
CA VAL A 157 13.33 5.01 7.42
C VAL A 157 14.03 5.11 6.05
N ALA A 158 13.52 4.43 5.03
CA ALA A 158 14.06 4.48 3.67
C ALA A 158 14.06 5.90 3.09
N ALA A 159 12.96 6.65 3.27
CA ALA A 159 12.85 8.05 2.85
C ALA A 159 13.84 8.99 3.56
N GLY A 160 14.27 8.65 4.78
CA GLY A 160 15.34 9.35 5.48
C GLY A 160 16.74 8.97 5.00
N MET A 161 16.93 7.70 4.61
CA MET A 161 18.24 7.18 4.22
C MET A 161 18.63 7.52 2.76
N TYR A 162 17.67 7.51 1.84
CA TYR A 162 17.92 7.71 0.40
C TYR A 162 16.73 8.39 -0.30
N PRO A 163 16.36 9.62 0.12
CA PRO A 163 15.20 10.35 -0.44
C PRO A 163 15.34 10.64 -1.93
N GLU A 164 16.57 10.66 -2.44
CA GLU A 164 16.87 10.90 -3.87
C GLU A 164 16.41 9.75 -4.78
N LEU A 165 16.20 8.55 -4.24
CA LEU A 165 15.74 7.38 -4.98
C LEU A 165 14.21 7.21 -4.95
N VAL A 166 13.51 7.94 -4.08
CA VAL A 166 12.07 7.80 -3.85
C VAL A 166 11.31 8.91 -4.58
N ASP A 167 10.37 8.55 -5.46
CA ASP A 167 9.50 9.50 -6.14
C ASP A 167 8.42 10.04 -5.19
N ARG A 168 7.65 9.15 -4.63
CA ARG A 168 6.58 9.41 -3.64
C ARG A 168 6.25 8.14 -2.87
N MET A 169 5.60 8.28 -1.73
CA MET A 169 5.24 7.11 -0.93
C MET A 169 3.79 7.13 -0.45
N ILE A 170 3.28 5.92 -0.16
CA ILE A 170 2.00 5.68 0.52
C ILE A 170 2.29 4.86 1.78
N LEU A 171 1.83 5.37 2.91
CA LEU A 171 1.90 4.71 4.21
C LEU A 171 0.51 4.18 4.56
N ILE A 172 0.32 2.86 4.53
CA ILE A 172 -0.97 2.22 4.71
C ILE A 172 -1.02 1.58 6.10
N GLY A 173 -1.88 2.07 6.99
CA GLY A 173 -1.97 1.55 8.35
C GLY A 173 -0.61 1.53 9.07
N ALA A 174 0.22 2.54 8.84
CA ALA A 174 1.59 2.58 9.34
C ALA A 174 1.65 3.10 10.78
N PRO A 175 2.36 2.42 11.70
CA PRO A 175 2.53 2.90 13.07
C PRO A 175 3.46 4.13 13.11
N TYR A 176 3.15 5.08 14.02
CA TYR A 176 3.94 6.29 14.22
C TYR A 176 4.36 6.47 15.69
N LYS A 177 3.51 7.02 16.54
CA LYS A 177 3.79 7.26 17.97
C LYS A 177 3.11 6.24 18.89
N LYS A 178 1.98 5.71 18.44
CA LYS A 178 1.12 4.86 19.27
C LYS A 178 0.70 3.61 18.51
N ILE A 179 0.79 2.50 19.19
CA ILE A 179 0.16 1.25 18.75
C ILE A 179 -1.16 1.13 19.50
N HIS A 180 -2.20 0.67 18.81
CA HIS A 180 -3.52 0.50 19.44
C HIS A 180 -3.42 -0.44 20.67
N PRO A 181 -4.01 -0.10 21.83
CA PRO A 181 -3.87 -0.86 23.07
C PRO A 181 -4.18 -2.36 22.91
N ASN A 182 -5.16 -2.69 22.07
CA ASN A 182 -5.51 -4.10 21.80
C ASN A 182 -4.40 -4.89 21.10
N PHE A 183 -3.50 -4.21 20.39
CA PHE A 183 -2.37 -4.85 19.72
C PHE A 183 -1.12 -4.93 20.60
N VAL A 184 -1.00 -4.08 21.60
CA VAL A 184 0.16 -4.04 22.51
C VAL A 184 0.35 -5.38 23.22
N ALA A 185 -0.74 -5.99 23.75
CA ALA A 185 -0.68 -7.28 24.43
C ALA A 185 -0.13 -8.40 23.53
N TYR A 186 -0.57 -8.42 22.26
CA TYR A 186 -0.06 -9.37 21.29
C TYR A 186 1.42 -9.13 20.98
N ALA A 187 1.81 -7.88 20.71
CA ALA A 187 3.19 -7.52 20.42
C ALA A 187 4.13 -7.87 21.58
N THR A 188 3.73 -7.59 22.82
CA THR A 188 4.48 -7.95 24.03
C THR A 188 4.72 -9.45 24.11
N LYS A 189 3.67 -10.25 23.90
CA LYS A 189 3.79 -11.72 23.90
C LYS A 189 4.78 -12.22 22.85
N VAL A 190 4.73 -11.66 21.62
CA VAL A 190 5.67 -12.01 20.55
C VAL A 190 7.10 -11.66 20.93
N ILE A 191 7.31 -10.47 21.50
CA ILE A 191 8.64 -10.04 21.98
C ILE A 191 9.19 -10.99 23.02
N GLU A 192 8.39 -11.40 23.99
CA GLU A 192 8.80 -12.34 25.03
C GLU A 192 9.17 -13.71 24.45
N MET A 193 8.33 -14.22 23.55
CA MET A 193 8.64 -15.49 22.86
C MET A 193 9.95 -15.43 22.08
N GLY A 194 10.22 -14.32 21.41
CA GLY A 194 11.44 -14.12 20.59
C GLY A 194 12.73 -13.98 21.41
N LYS A 195 12.63 -13.75 22.72
CA LYS A 195 13.78 -13.69 23.62
C LYS A 195 14.26 -15.07 24.07
N GLU A 196 13.43 -16.12 23.93
CA GLU A 196 13.83 -17.46 24.27
C GLU A 196 14.92 -17.96 23.30
N PRO A 197 15.99 -18.64 23.80
CA PRO A 197 17.04 -19.16 22.96
C PRO A 197 16.52 -20.02 21.80
N GLY A 198 16.93 -19.70 20.57
CA GLY A 198 16.49 -20.41 19.35
C GLY A 198 15.07 -20.11 18.87
N LYS A 199 14.39 -19.14 19.47
CA LYS A 199 13.01 -18.74 19.09
C LYS A 199 12.94 -17.32 18.52
N ASP A 200 13.92 -16.91 17.77
CA ASP A 200 13.96 -15.62 17.05
C ASP A 200 12.94 -15.52 15.91
N TYR A 201 12.38 -16.68 15.50
CA TYR A 201 11.18 -16.77 14.66
C TYR A 201 10.04 -17.34 15.49
N VAL A 202 8.92 -16.64 15.52
CA VAL A 202 7.77 -16.94 16.37
C VAL A 202 6.52 -17.29 15.57
N PRO A 203 5.57 -18.06 16.13
CA PRO A 203 4.32 -18.36 15.45
C PRO A 203 3.56 -17.10 15.03
N ASN A 204 3.19 -17.04 13.78
CA ASN A 204 2.33 -16.01 13.26
C ASN A 204 0.87 -16.35 13.57
N LEU A 205 0.21 -15.52 14.38
CA LEU A 205 -1.18 -15.73 14.77
C LEU A 205 -2.13 -14.70 14.14
N HIS A 206 -1.63 -13.83 13.28
CA HIS A 206 -2.40 -12.74 12.68
C HIS A 206 -3.58 -13.20 11.81
N TYR A 207 -3.49 -14.37 11.20
CA TYR A 207 -4.54 -14.90 10.33
C TYR A 207 -5.67 -15.58 11.08
N ARG A 208 -5.46 -15.89 12.37
CA ARG A 208 -6.49 -16.52 13.20
C ARG A 208 -7.62 -15.52 13.47
N ASP A 209 -8.84 -15.98 13.30
CA ASP A 209 -10.04 -15.17 13.52
C ASP A 209 -10.03 -13.83 12.76
N VAL A 210 -9.34 -13.76 11.60
CA VAL A 210 -9.23 -12.54 10.81
C VAL A 210 -10.60 -12.01 10.38
N GLU A 211 -11.54 -12.90 10.10
CA GLU A 211 -12.92 -12.60 9.72
C GLU A 211 -13.67 -11.77 10.77
N LYS A 212 -13.31 -11.90 12.05
CA LYS A 212 -13.89 -11.09 13.13
C LYS A 212 -13.47 -9.63 13.11
N ARG A 213 -12.51 -9.30 12.23
CA ARG A 213 -11.85 -7.98 12.12
C ARG A 213 -12.01 -7.39 10.73
N LEU A 214 -13.01 -7.83 9.98
CA LEU A 214 -13.34 -7.35 8.63
C LEU A 214 -14.81 -6.95 8.60
N ASP A 215 -15.13 -5.93 7.81
CA ASP A 215 -16.53 -5.50 7.64
C ASP A 215 -17.21 -6.30 6.51
N ALA A 216 -16.75 -6.12 5.29
CA ALA A 216 -17.29 -6.79 4.11
C ALA A 216 -16.20 -7.53 3.37
N TYR A 217 -16.24 -8.84 3.40
CA TYR A 217 -15.26 -9.72 2.75
C TYR A 217 -15.94 -10.81 1.91
N ASP A 218 -15.15 -11.46 1.07
CA ASP A 218 -15.54 -12.65 0.36
C ASP A 218 -14.89 -13.88 1.03
N ASP A 219 -15.69 -14.90 1.33
CA ASP A 219 -15.26 -16.07 2.11
C ASP A 219 -14.06 -16.79 1.47
N ASP A 220 -14.03 -16.90 0.14
CA ASP A 220 -12.95 -17.55 -0.60
C ASP A 220 -11.64 -16.74 -0.54
N VAL A 221 -11.70 -15.41 -0.48
CA VAL A 221 -10.54 -14.53 -0.31
C VAL A 221 -9.95 -14.70 1.09
N VAL A 222 -10.79 -14.71 2.12
CA VAL A 222 -10.36 -14.94 3.50
C VAL A 222 -9.81 -16.35 3.69
N ALA A 223 -10.45 -17.36 3.11
CA ALA A 223 -9.98 -18.75 3.15
C ALA A 223 -8.62 -18.89 2.47
N TRP A 224 -8.44 -18.28 1.30
CA TRP A 224 -7.15 -18.22 0.60
C TRP A 224 -6.07 -17.53 1.46
N TYR A 225 -6.39 -16.37 2.03
CA TYR A 225 -5.46 -15.63 2.87
C TYR A 225 -4.99 -16.46 4.07
N LYS A 226 -5.92 -17.08 4.80
CA LYS A 226 -5.61 -17.94 5.97
C LYS A 226 -4.70 -19.09 5.57
N LYS A 227 -5.03 -19.79 4.48
CA LYS A 227 -4.23 -20.91 3.95
C LYS A 227 -2.81 -20.46 3.61
N VAL A 228 -2.66 -19.37 2.85
CA VAL A 228 -1.35 -18.89 2.42
C VAL A 228 -0.50 -18.44 3.61
N VAL A 229 -1.10 -17.75 4.58
CA VAL A 229 -0.35 -17.32 5.77
C VAL A 229 0.09 -18.53 6.59
N GLU A 230 -0.77 -19.52 6.77
CA GLU A 230 -0.43 -20.75 7.53
C GLU A 230 0.69 -21.53 6.82
N GLU A 231 0.60 -21.74 5.52
CA GLU A 231 1.53 -22.58 4.77
C GLU A 231 2.89 -21.89 4.51
N GLN A 232 2.92 -20.60 4.25
CA GLN A 232 4.12 -19.89 3.80
C GLN A 232 4.70 -18.94 4.85
N TYR A 233 3.89 -18.43 5.76
CA TYR A 233 4.24 -17.40 6.75
C TYR A 233 3.84 -17.79 8.17
N GLY A 234 3.72 -19.07 8.46
CA GLY A 234 3.34 -19.59 9.79
C GLY A 234 4.33 -19.21 10.89
N LEU A 235 5.57 -18.88 10.52
CA LEU A 235 6.57 -18.27 11.38
C LEU A 235 6.96 -16.90 10.84
N MET A 236 7.20 -15.94 11.73
CA MET A 236 7.62 -14.58 11.41
C MET A 236 8.78 -14.14 12.32
N PRO A 237 9.67 -13.23 11.86
CA PRO A 237 10.76 -12.75 12.68
C PRO A 237 10.23 -11.93 13.88
N ALA A 238 10.78 -12.20 15.06
CA ALA A 238 10.33 -11.55 16.29
C ALA A 238 10.79 -10.10 16.44
N GLY A 239 11.90 -9.71 15.77
CA GLY A 239 12.51 -8.39 15.87
C GLY A 239 11.67 -7.23 15.31
N VAL A 240 10.67 -7.53 14.49
CA VAL A 240 9.77 -6.51 13.91
C VAL A 240 8.97 -5.77 14.98
N TYR A 241 8.55 -6.45 16.05
CA TYR A 241 7.70 -5.86 17.08
C TYR A 241 8.45 -4.95 18.07
N PRO A 242 9.63 -5.32 18.61
CA PRO A 242 10.43 -4.42 19.43
C PRO A 242 10.75 -3.12 18.69
N ASP A 243 11.00 -3.21 17.39
CA ASP A 243 11.30 -2.07 16.54
C ASP A 243 10.05 -1.19 16.32
N ALA A 244 8.93 -1.79 15.97
CA ALA A 244 7.64 -1.09 15.83
C ALA A 244 7.23 -0.38 17.13
N MET A 245 7.46 -1.00 18.29
CA MET A 245 7.19 -0.40 19.60
C MET A 245 8.09 0.79 19.92
N LYS A 246 9.30 0.87 19.35
CA LYS A 246 10.24 2.00 19.48
C LYS A 246 9.95 3.11 18.46
N ASN A 247 9.13 2.84 17.47
CA ASN A 247 8.75 3.78 16.40
C ASN A 247 9.95 4.46 15.73
N PRO A 248 10.81 3.71 15.04
CA PRO A 248 12.08 4.22 14.49
C PRO A 248 11.88 5.32 13.44
N GLY A 249 10.70 5.43 12.85
CA GLY A 249 10.37 6.47 11.88
C GLY A 249 10.08 7.84 12.48
N ILE A 250 9.82 7.97 13.80
CA ILE A 250 9.45 9.25 14.43
C ILE A 250 10.47 10.37 14.15
N PRO A 251 11.78 10.18 14.33
CA PRO A 251 12.76 11.24 14.08
C PRO A 251 12.80 11.68 12.61
N ILE A 252 12.37 10.82 11.68
CA ILE A 252 12.49 11.02 10.24
C ILE A 252 11.26 11.72 9.66
N VAL A 253 10.09 11.56 10.31
CA VAL A 253 8.81 12.06 9.79
C VAL A 253 8.84 13.57 9.52
N SER A 254 9.32 14.38 10.46
CA SER A 254 9.40 15.84 10.31
C SER A 254 10.47 16.27 9.29
N MET A 255 11.46 15.43 9.03
CA MET A 255 12.57 15.73 8.13
C MET A 255 12.29 15.30 6.68
N THR A 256 11.40 14.33 6.46
CA THR A 256 11.14 13.82 5.11
C THR A 256 10.51 14.89 4.21
N LYS A 257 11.02 15.00 2.99
CA LYS A 257 10.48 15.87 1.93
C LYS A 257 9.82 15.07 0.80
N VAL A 258 9.83 13.76 0.90
CA VAL A 258 9.22 12.87 -0.09
C VAL A 258 7.70 13.10 -0.08
N PRO A 259 7.06 13.30 -1.25
CA PRO A 259 5.61 13.36 -1.36
C PRO A 259 4.96 12.14 -0.71
N THR A 260 4.05 12.35 0.25
CA THR A 260 3.55 11.26 1.10
C THR A 260 2.03 11.28 1.25
N LEU A 261 1.41 10.13 0.97
CA LEU A 261 0.02 9.85 1.32
C LEU A 261 -0.03 8.94 2.54
N ILE A 262 -0.78 9.35 3.56
CA ILE A 262 -1.17 8.49 4.69
C ILE A 262 -2.55 7.92 4.37
N LEU A 263 -2.70 6.61 4.43
CA LEU A 263 -3.94 5.92 4.12
C LEU A 263 -4.29 4.95 5.26
N ASN A 264 -5.44 5.17 5.88
CA ASN A 264 -5.94 4.32 6.96
C ASN A 264 -7.40 3.91 6.72
N GLY A 265 -7.80 2.81 7.32
CA GLY A 265 -9.22 2.48 7.45
C GLY A 265 -9.86 3.23 8.63
N SER A 266 -11.18 3.49 8.55
CA SER A 266 -11.89 4.12 9.68
C SER A 266 -12.06 3.19 10.89
N ASN A 267 -11.93 1.88 10.67
CA ASN A 267 -12.05 0.82 11.68
C ASN A 267 -10.69 0.17 11.99
N GLU A 268 -9.61 0.93 11.84
CA GLU A 268 -8.26 0.50 12.14
C GLU A 268 -8.13 0.03 13.59
N TYR A 269 -7.50 -1.11 13.83
CA TYR A 269 -7.41 -1.73 15.16
C TYR A 269 -5.97 -2.06 15.60
N VAL A 270 -5.00 -1.87 14.72
CA VAL A 270 -3.55 -2.07 15.00
C VAL A 270 -2.88 -0.74 15.30
N VAL A 271 -3.20 0.26 14.51
CA VAL A 271 -2.71 1.63 14.65
C VAL A 271 -3.85 2.51 15.15
N ASP A 272 -3.59 3.33 16.16
CA ASP A 272 -4.58 4.30 16.65
C ASP A 272 -4.91 5.29 15.52
N PRO A 273 -6.19 5.53 15.17
CA PRO A 273 -6.55 6.50 14.14
C PRO A 273 -6.02 7.91 14.41
N GLN A 274 -5.92 8.30 15.70
CA GLN A 274 -5.30 9.57 16.09
C GLN A 274 -3.81 9.61 15.75
N ASP A 275 -3.13 8.44 15.75
CA ASP A 275 -1.72 8.31 15.40
C ASP A 275 -1.44 8.69 13.94
N ALA A 276 -2.35 8.29 13.03
CA ALA A 276 -2.27 8.68 11.62
C ALA A 276 -2.42 10.22 11.44
N LEU A 277 -3.32 10.84 12.22
CA LEU A 277 -3.50 12.29 12.21
C LEU A 277 -2.28 13.02 12.78
N ASP A 278 -1.69 12.50 13.85
CA ASP A 278 -0.47 13.06 14.44
C ASP A 278 0.71 12.92 13.47
N MET A 279 0.85 11.78 12.78
CA MET A 279 1.82 11.59 11.70
C MET A 279 1.62 12.60 10.59
N PHE A 280 0.38 12.83 10.15
CA PHE A 280 0.08 13.82 9.10
C PHE A 280 0.47 15.23 9.51
N LYS A 281 0.21 15.64 10.76
CA LYS A 281 0.60 16.95 11.28
C LYS A 281 2.11 17.12 11.27
N ASP A 282 2.82 16.13 11.78
CA ASP A 282 4.27 16.16 11.97
C ASP A 282 5.07 15.96 10.68
N LEU A 283 4.44 15.42 9.62
CA LEU A 283 5.09 15.11 8.36
C LEU A 283 5.63 16.37 7.67
N GLY A 284 6.95 16.40 7.47
CA GLY A 284 7.66 17.57 6.91
C GLY A 284 7.55 17.74 5.39
N SER A 285 6.90 16.81 4.69
CA SER A 285 6.66 16.91 3.25
C SER A 285 5.68 18.05 2.94
N PRO A 286 5.98 18.94 1.98
CA PRO A 286 5.04 19.96 1.52
C PRO A 286 3.91 19.36 0.65
N ASP A 287 4.16 18.26 -0.02
CA ASP A 287 3.16 17.50 -0.80
C ASP A 287 2.72 16.29 0.04
N LYS A 288 1.70 16.48 0.85
CA LYS A 288 1.14 15.44 1.71
C LYS A 288 -0.38 15.41 1.67
N ALA A 289 -0.93 14.21 1.77
CA ALA A 289 -2.36 13.97 1.87
C ALA A 289 -2.64 12.87 2.90
N MET A 290 -3.86 12.86 3.42
CA MET A 290 -4.37 11.78 4.26
C MET A 290 -5.75 11.36 3.74
N ILE A 291 -5.96 10.06 3.62
CA ILE A 291 -7.22 9.47 3.22
C ILE A 291 -7.62 8.43 4.27
N ILE A 292 -8.86 8.51 4.73
CA ILE A 292 -9.49 7.51 5.58
C ILE A 292 -10.51 6.76 4.73
N LEU A 293 -10.31 5.46 4.53
CA LEU A 293 -11.25 4.61 3.81
C LEU A 293 -12.39 4.20 4.74
N PRO A 294 -13.64 4.59 4.44
CA PRO A 294 -14.79 4.25 5.27
C PRO A 294 -14.99 2.73 5.38
N GLY A 295 -15.18 2.23 6.59
CA GLY A 295 -15.37 0.80 6.88
C GLY A 295 -14.09 -0.04 6.82
N GLY A 296 -12.99 0.49 6.29
CA GLY A 296 -11.75 -0.26 6.16
C GLY A 296 -11.12 -0.58 7.51
N TYR A 297 -10.60 -1.80 7.64
CA TYR A 297 -9.80 -2.27 8.77
C TYR A 297 -8.32 -2.31 8.40
N HIS A 298 -7.48 -2.90 9.25
CA HIS A 298 -6.03 -3.00 8.99
C HIS A 298 -5.70 -3.80 7.73
N LEU A 299 -6.45 -4.89 7.48
CA LEU A 299 -6.22 -5.79 6.34
C LEU A 299 -7.14 -5.46 5.14
N MET A 300 -7.30 -4.18 4.83
CA MET A 300 -8.23 -3.71 3.81
C MET A 300 -8.01 -4.30 2.40
N PHE A 301 -6.87 -4.91 2.12
CA PHE A 301 -6.61 -5.59 0.85
C PHE A 301 -7.36 -6.93 0.68
N ILE A 302 -7.84 -7.56 1.77
CA ILE A 302 -8.73 -8.73 1.72
C ILE A 302 -10.20 -8.36 1.94
N GLU A 303 -10.51 -7.08 2.09
CA GLU A 303 -11.88 -6.57 2.17
C GLU A 303 -12.36 -6.14 0.78
N ARG A 304 -13.64 -6.39 0.48
CA ARG A 304 -14.21 -6.09 -0.85
C ARG A 304 -14.12 -4.60 -1.19
N ARG A 305 -14.56 -3.73 -0.27
CA ARG A 305 -14.49 -2.27 -0.46
C ARG A 305 -13.09 -1.72 -0.24
N GLY A 306 -12.38 -2.29 0.73
CA GLY A 306 -11.01 -1.89 1.08
C GLY A 306 -10.06 -2.09 -0.09
N SER A 307 -10.09 -3.26 -0.74
CA SER A 307 -9.23 -3.58 -1.89
C SER A 307 -9.47 -2.63 -3.07
N ALA A 308 -10.73 -2.40 -3.45
CA ALA A 308 -11.06 -1.46 -4.52
C ALA A 308 -10.64 -0.02 -4.19
N GLY A 309 -10.87 0.44 -2.95
CA GLY A 309 -10.45 1.76 -2.49
C GLY A 309 -8.93 1.94 -2.51
N LEU A 310 -8.17 0.89 -2.13
CA LEU A 310 -6.71 0.87 -2.21
C LEU A 310 -6.24 1.02 -3.66
N GLN A 311 -6.76 0.20 -4.57
CA GLN A 311 -6.37 0.18 -5.98
C GLN A 311 -6.52 1.55 -6.63
N GLU A 312 -7.69 2.19 -6.49
CA GLU A 312 -7.97 3.52 -7.05
C GLU A 312 -7.09 4.60 -6.41
N THR A 313 -6.97 4.59 -5.08
CA THR A 313 -6.18 5.57 -4.34
C THR A 313 -4.69 5.48 -4.69
N MET A 314 -4.16 4.25 -4.78
CA MET A 314 -2.76 4.02 -5.15
C MET A 314 -2.48 4.49 -6.58
N PHE A 315 -3.35 4.13 -7.52
CA PHE A 315 -3.19 4.58 -8.91
C PHE A 315 -3.22 6.11 -9.01
N PHE A 316 -4.21 6.75 -8.39
CA PHE A 316 -4.29 8.22 -8.34
C PHE A 316 -3.02 8.86 -7.78
N TRP A 317 -2.54 8.39 -6.62
CA TRP A 317 -1.37 8.97 -5.97
C TRP A 317 -0.10 8.82 -6.79
N PHE A 318 0.14 7.64 -7.37
CA PHE A 318 1.34 7.39 -8.16
C PHE A 318 1.32 8.04 -9.54
N THR A 319 0.15 8.44 -10.06
CA THR A 319 0.04 9.06 -11.40
C THR A 319 -0.25 10.54 -11.35
N LYS A 320 -0.62 11.13 -10.21
CA LYS A 320 -0.83 12.58 -10.12
C LYS A 320 0.42 13.35 -10.57
N LYS A 321 0.21 14.46 -11.26
CA LYS A 321 1.27 15.38 -11.69
C LYS A 321 1.77 16.23 -10.54
#